data_48f4821c755a397763d87824a9b7aaa1
#
_entry.id   48f4821c755a397763d87824a9b7aaa1
#
_cell.length_a   1.000
_cell.length_b   1.000
_cell.length_c   1.000
_cell.angle_alpha   90.00
_cell.angle_beta   90.00
_cell.angle_gamma   90.00
#
_symmetry.space_group_name_H-M   'P 1'
#
loop_
_entity.id
_entity.type
_entity.pdbx_description
1 polymer ?
#
loop_
_entity_poly.entity_id
_entity_poly.type
_entity_poly.pdbx_seq_one_letter_code
_entity_poly.pdbx_strand_id
1 'polypeptide(L)'
;MSSIIIVTGSARPNSVSHLVAPVVVQALSKFEGIEIEIVDVATLGLPFFDSPVPPSQETFAPTYAQVLAWTDKVGQADGVILLTPEYNGNVTAIQKNAIDWVYQEWNEKPVAFIGYGWDDPMIPRVHRPR
;
A
#
# COMPACT_ATOMS: atom_id res chain seq x y z
N MET A 1 -7.68 -9.33 18.31
CA MET A 1 -8.07 -9.45 16.90
C MET A 1 -6.99 -8.77 16.06
N SER A 2 -6.51 -9.44 15.03
CA SER A 2 -5.49 -8.87 14.15
C SER A 2 -6.11 -7.95 13.11
N SER A 3 -5.54 -6.77 12.94
CA SER A 3 -5.99 -5.75 11.99
C SER A 3 -5.15 -5.81 10.71
N ILE A 4 -5.79 -6.04 9.58
CA ILE A 4 -5.17 -6.07 8.26
C ILE A 4 -5.73 -4.94 7.42
N ILE A 5 -4.86 -4.14 6.81
CA ILE A 5 -5.29 -3.17 5.81
C ILE A 5 -4.96 -3.67 4.40
N ILE A 6 -5.89 -3.51 3.48
CA ILE A 6 -5.70 -3.75 2.05
C ILE A 6 -5.64 -2.39 1.38
N VAL A 7 -4.47 -2.04 0.85
CA VAL A 7 -4.24 -0.75 0.19
C VAL A 7 -4.40 -0.94 -1.31
N THR A 8 -5.43 -0.35 -1.90
CA THR A 8 -5.60 -0.37 -3.34
C THR A 8 -4.60 0.55 -4.03
N GLY A 9 -4.12 0.17 -5.19
CA GLY A 9 -2.99 0.83 -5.84
C GLY A 9 -3.33 1.73 -7.02
N SER A 10 -4.61 1.97 -7.31
CA SER A 10 -5.00 2.73 -8.51
C SER A 10 -5.70 4.03 -8.17
N ALA A 11 -5.31 5.10 -8.87
CA ALA A 11 -6.02 6.39 -8.86
C ALA A 11 -7.03 6.53 -10.00
N ARG A 12 -7.13 5.53 -10.89
CA ARG A 12 -8.03 5.58 -12.04
C ARG A 12 -9.49 5.46 -11.61
N PRO A 13 -10.39 6.29 -12.14
CA PRO A 13 -11.83 6.07 -11.98
C PRO A 13 -12.23 4.67 -12.47
N ASN A 14 -13.14 4.01 -11.77
CA ASN A 14 -13.62 2.67 -12.11
C ASN A 14 -12.49 1.63 -12.26
N SER A 15 -11.48 1.71 -11.41
CA SER A 15 -10.34 0.80 -11.46
C SER A 15 -10.74 -0.62 -11.11
N VAL A 16 -10.01 -1.59 -11.67
CA VAL A 16 -10.18 -3.02 -11.38
C VAL A 16 -9.90 -3.33 -9.90
N SER A 17 -9.15 -2.48 -9.21
CA SER A 17 -8.91 -2.61 -7.75
C SER A 17 -10.20 -2.76 -6.95
N HIS A 18 -11.25 -2.02 -7.33
CA HIS A 18 -12.55 -2.08 -6.65
C HIS A 18 -13.28 -3.42 -6.86
N LEU A 19 -12.89 -4.18 -7.88
CA LEU A 19 -13.42 -5.53 -8.12
C LEU A 19 -12.55 -6.60 -7.43
N VAL A 20 -11.25 -6.39 -7.36
CA VAL A 20 -10.30 -7.35 -6.79
C VAL A 20 -10.26 -7.30 -5.26
N ALA A 21 -10.32 -6.12 -4.67
CA ALA A 21 -10.26 -5.96 -3.21
C ALA A 21 -11.34 -6.77 -2.46
N PRO A 22 -12.62 -6.77 -2.87
CA PRO A 22 -13.64 -7.59 -2.22
C PRO A 22 -13.36 -9.10 -2.30
N VAL A 23 -12.73 -9.57 -3.37
CA VAL A 23 -12.35 -10.99 -3.51
C VAL A 23 -11.27 -11.36 -2.48
N VAL A 24 -10.31 -10.48 -2.27
CA VAL A 24 -9.27 -10.66 -1.23
C VAL A 24 -9.90 -10.65 0.16
N VAL A 25 -10.81 -9.73 0.44
CA VAL A 25 -11.56 -9.69 1.70
C VAL A 25 -12.31 -11.00 1.93
N GLN A 26 -13.01 -11.51 0.93
CA GLN A 26 -13.74 -12.77 1.02
C GLN A 26 -12.81 -13.96 1.30
N ALA A 27 -11.65 -13.99 0.68
CA ALA A 27 -10.67 -15.06 0.92
C ALA A 27 -10.13 -15.02 2.35
N LEU A 28 -9.89 -13.83 2.90
CA LEU A 28 -9.40 -13.64 4.27
C LEU A 28 -10.48 -13.84 5.33
N SER A 29 -11.75 -13.63 5.00
CA SER A 29 -12.85 -13.81 5.94
C SER A 29 -13.06 -15.25 6.44
N LYS A 30 -12.38 -16.20 5.82
CA LYS A 30 -12.34 -17.60 6.27
C LYS A 30 -11.51 -17.81 7.53
N PHE A 31 -10.68 -16.84 7.88
CA PHE A 31 -9.84 -16.89 9.07
C PHE A 31 -10.51 -16.12 10.21
N GLU A 32 -10.63 -16.76 11.36
CA GLU A 32 -11.18 -16.10 12.56
C GLU A 32 -10.17 -15.13 13.16
N GLY A 33 -10.66 -14.10 13.83
CA GLY A 33 -9.84 -13.15 14.57
C GLY A 33 -9.11 -12.12 13.69
N ILE A 34 -9.53 -11.95 12.44
CA ILE A 34 -8.98 -10.95 11.53
C ILE A 34 -10.04 -9.87 11.26
N GLU A 35 -9.66 -8.62 11.46
CA GLU A 35 -10.41 -7.44 11.05
C GLU A 35 -9.74 -6.83 9.80
N ILE A 36 -10.52 -6.51 8.79
CA ILE A 36 -10.00 -6.07 7.49
C ILE A 36 -10.60 -4.71 7.14
N GLU A 37 -9.71 -3.77 6.79
CA GLU A 37 -10.07 -2.47 6.25
C GLU A 37 -9.50 -2.31 4.83
N ILE A 38 -10.31 -1.86 3.88
CA ILE A 38 -9.84 -1.45 2.56
C ILE A 38 -9.49 0.03 2.62
N VAL A 39 -8.25 0.35 2.24
CA VAL A 39 -7.75 1.72 2.12
C VAL A 39 -7.57 2.04 0.65
N ASP A 40 -8.33 3.00 0.15
CA ASP A 40 -8.19 3.47 -1.23
C ASP A 40 -7.09 4.53 -1.30
N VAL A 41 -5.99 4.21 -1.96
CA VAL A 41 -4.84 5.12 -2.10
C VAL A 41 -5.23 6.44 -2.77
N ALA A 42 -6.23 6.44 -3.65
CA ALA A 42 -6.71 7.65 -4.32
C ALA A 42 -7.32 8.66 -3.35
N THR A 43 -7.77 8.22 -2.18
CA THR A 43 -8.43 9.09 -1.17
C THR A 43 -7.47 9.61 -0.10
N LEU A 44 -6.23 9.16 -0.07
CA LEU A 44 -5.27 9.54 0.97
C LEU A 44 -4.82 11.00 0.87
N GLY A 45 -4.85 11.58 -0.32
CA GLY A 45 -4.46 12.97 -0.54
C GLY A 45 -3.01 13.28 -0.21
N LEU A 46 -2.11 12.31 -0.33
CA LEU A 46 -0.70 12.48 0.00
C LEU A 46 -0.01 13.37 -1.03
N PRO A 47 0.77 14.37 -0.60
CA PRO A 47 1.65 15.07 -1.51
C PRO A 47 2.76 14.11 -1.99
N PHE A 48 3.36 14.41 -3.13
CA PHE A 48 4.59 13.71 -3.51
C PHE A 48 5.64 13.91 -2.41
N PHE A 49 6.41 12.87 -2.16
CA PHE A 49 7.46 12.90 -1.15
C PHE A 49 8.43 14.06 -1.42
N ASP A 50 8.46 15.01 -0.51
CA ASP A 50 9.23 16.25 -0.62
C ASP A 50 10.04 16.59 0.64
N SER A 51 10.17 15.62 1.54
CA SER A 51 10.94 15.85 2.77
C SER A 51 12.42 16.09 2.46
N PRO A 52 13.05 17.07 3.11
CA PRO A 52 14.49 17.32 2.95
C PRO A 52 15.36 16.20 3.55
N VAL A 53 14.77 15.36 4.39
CA VAL A 53 15.45 14.19 5.00
C VAL A 53 14.66 12.92 4.73
N PRO A 54 15.33 11.78 4.54
CA PRO A 54 14.62 10.51 4.35
C PRO A 54 13.92 10.07 5.62
N PRO A 55 12.84 9.27 5.53
CA PRO A 55 12.09 8.79 6.68
C PRO A 55 12.89 7.90 7.64
N SER A 56 14.06 7.43 7.22
CA SER A 56 14.98 6.64 8.05
C SER A 56 15.77 7.47 9.06
N GLN A 57 15.78 8.80 8.92
CA GLN A 57 16.50 9.67 9.84
C GLN A 57 15.64 10.08 11.04
N GLU A 58 16.26 10.20 12.21
CA GLU A 58 15.57 10.63 13.45
C GLU A 58 14.96 12.02 13.35
N THR A 59 15.52 12.87 12.49
CA THR A 59 15.02 14.24 12.24
C THR A 59 13.84 14.30 11.28
N PHE A 60 13.42 13.15 10.73
CA PHE A 60 12.24 13.09 9.89
C PHE A 60 11.00 13.43 10.70
N ALA A 61 10.34 14.52 10.34
CA ALA A 61 9.16 15.02 11.02
C ALA A 61 8.19 15.64 10.01
N PRO A 62 7.40 14.82 9.31
CA PRO A 62 6.41 15.33 8.37
C PRO A 62 5.35 16.16 9.07
N THR A 63 4.91 17.24 8.43
CA THR A 63 3.91 18.17 8.99
C THR A 63 2.56 18.07 8.30
N TYR A 64 2.47 17.38 7.18
CA TYR A 64 1.20 17.19 6.47
C TYR A 64 0.26 16.29 7.28
N ALA A 65 -0.94 16.77 7.57
CA ALA A 65 -1.94 16.00 8.31
C ALA A 65 -2.27 14.65 7.64
N GLN A 66 -2.31 14.64 6.30
CA GLN A 66 -2.59 13.43 5.51
C GLN A 66 -1.49 12.38 5.66
N VAL A 67 -0.23 12.82 5.71
CA VAL A 67 0.92 11.93 5.91
C VAL A 67 0.90 11.35 7.32
N LEU A 68 0.65 12.16 8.32
CA LEU A 68 0.55 11.70 9.72
C LEU A 68 -0.58 10.67 9.89
N ALA A 69 -1.75 10.93 9.30
CA ALA A 69 -2.86 9.99 9.33
C ALA A 69 -2.54 8.67 8.63
N TRP A 70 -1.82 8.72 7.52
CA TRP A 70 -1.42 7.54 6.76
C TRP A 70 -0.37 6.71 7.51
N THR A 71 0.69 7.32 8.01
CA THR A 71 1.74 6.62 8.77
C THR A 71 1.17 6.00 10.04
N ASP A 72 0.27 6.70 10.73
CA ASP A 72 -0.43 6.19 11.91
C ASP A 72 -1.29 4.96 11.56
N LYS A 73 -2.04 5.02 10.46
CA LYS A 73 -2.84 3.88 9.99
C LYS A 73 -1.98 2.66 9.69
N VAL A 74 -0.85 2.84 9.00
CA VAL A 74 0.10 1.74 8.76
C VAL A 74 0.69 1.23 10.07
N GLY A 75 1.05 2.12 10.98
CA GLY A 75 1.61 1.76 12.28
C GLY A 75 0.67 0.90 13.13
N GLN A 76 -0.62 1.21 13.12
CA GLN A 76 -1.64 0.50 13.89
C GLN A 76 -2.03 -0.86 13.29
N ALA A 77 -1.85 -1.06 12.00
CA ALA A 77 -2.17 -2.33 11.35
C ALA A 77 -1.18 -3.42 11.75
N ASP A 78 -1.67 -4.62 11.98
CA ASP A 78 -0.84 -5.81 12.24
C ASP A 78 -0.27 -6.41 10.95
N GLY A 79 -0.87 -6.11 9.80
CA GLY A 79 -0.38 -6.52 8.50
C GLY A 79 -0.93 -5.65 7.39
N VAL A 80 -0.23 -5.62 6.26
CA VAL A 80 -0.58 -4.82 5.10
C VAL A 80 -0.58 -5.66 3.84
N ILE A 81 -1.64 -5.55 3.05
CA ILE A 81 -1.70 -6.11 1.69
C ILE A 81 -1.70 -4.93 0.72
N LEU A 82 -0.68 -4.89 -0.13
CA LEU A 82 -0.58 -3.92 -1.22
C LEU A 82 -1.16 -4.55 -2.49
N LEU A 83 -2.33 -4.08 -2.89
CA LEU A 83 -3.04 -4.56 -4.06
C LEU A 83 -2.77 -3.59 -5.22
N THR A 84 -2.04 -4.05 -6.23
CA THR A 84 -1.50 -3.15 -7.25
C THR A 84 -1.76 -3.62 -8.68
N PRO A 85 -2.27 -2.74 -9.55
CA PRO A 85 -2.15 -2.97 -10.98
C PRO A 85 -0.69 -2.86 -11.40
N GLU A 86 -0.35 -3.52 -12.49
CA GLU A 86 0.98 -3.43 -13.08
C GLU A 86 1.03 -2.24 -14.04
N TYR A 87 1.97 -1.30 -13.78
CA TYR A 87 2.26 -0.18 -14.65
C TYR A 87 3.75 -0.21 -15.03
N ASN A 88 4.04 -0.53 -16.27
CA ASN A 88 5.43 -0.62 -16.78
C ASN A 88 6.32 -1.54 -15.94
N GLY A 89 5.81 -2.70 -15.54
CA GLY A 89 6.56 -3.68 -14.75
C GLY A 89 6.72 -3.32 -13.27
N ASN A 90 5.91 -2.40 -12.74
CA ASN A 90 6.05 -1.92 -11.36
C ASN A 90 4.69 -1.59 -10.74
N VAL A 91 4.71 -1.17 -9.47
CA VAL A 91 3.57 -0.56 -8.80
C VAL A 91 3.23 0.79 -9.42
N THR A 92 2.05 1.30 -9.13
CA THR A 92 1.66 2.64 -9.59
C THR A 92 2.44 3.74 -8.88
N ALA A 93 2.55 4.91 -9.50
CA ALA A 93 3.21 6.06 -8.89
C ALA A 93 2.54 6.49 -7.58
N ILE A 94 1.21 6.49 -7.52
CA ILE A 94 0.48 6.89 -6.31
C ILE A 94 0.70 5.90 -5.16
N GLN A 95 0.77 4.60 -5.43
CA GLN A 95 1.07 3.61 -4.40
C GLN A 95 2.52 3.69 -3.94
N LYS A 96 3.45 3.88 -4.87
CA LYS A 96 4.88 4.06 -4.52
C LYS A 96 5.08 5.29 -3.64
N ASN A 97 4.39 6.39 -3.94
CA ASN A 97 4.42 7.58 -3.10
C ASN A 97 3.90 7.31 -1.67
N ALA A 98 2.82 6.55 -1.55
CA ALA A 98 2.32 6.15 -0.24
C ALA A 98 3.33 5.27 0.53
N ILE A 99 4.04 4.38 -0.16
CA ILE A 99 5.11 3.56 0.45
C ILE A 99 6.28 4.44 0.90
N ASP A 100 6.67 5.43 0.10
CA ASP A 100 7.86 6.26 0.34
C ASP A 100 7.73 7.17 1.57
N TRP A 101 6.51 7.52 1.98
CA TRP A 101 6.28 8.30 3.21
C TRP A 101 6.42 7.49 4.50
N VAL A 102 6.53 6.16 4.41
CA VAL A 102 6.53 5.24 5.56
C VAL A 102 7.88 4.53 5.66
N TYR A 103 8.43 4.41 6.85
CA TYR A 103 9.68 3.69 7.07
C TYR A 103 9.63 2.83 8.35
N GLN A 104 9.55 3.46 9.52
CA GLN A 104 9.60 2.73 10.80
C GLN A 104 8.38 1.83 10.99
N GLU A 105 7.24 2.24 10.47
CA GLU A 105 5.97 1.51 10.58
C GLU A 105 5.99 0.19 9.79
N TRP A 106 6.94 0.02 8.87
CA TRP A 106 7.17 -1.26 8.18
C TRP A 106 7.96 -2.27 9.02
N ASN A 107 8.64 -1.85 10.09
CA ASN A 107 9.45 -2.75 10.89
C ASN A 107 8.61 -3.88 11.50
N GLU A 108 9.10 -5.12 11.31
CA GLU A 108 8.46 -6.34 11.80
C GLU A 108 6.99 -6.52 11.33
N LYS A 109 6.58 -5.78 10.31
CA LYS A 109 5.21 -5.84 9.79
C LYS A 109 5.12 -6.77 8.58
N PRO A 110 4.28 -7.80 8.62
CA PRO A 110 3.99 -8.62 7.46
C PRO A 110 3.39 -7.78 6.34
N VAL A 111 3.99 -7.85 5.16
CA VAL A 111 3.52 -7.16 3.96
C VAL A 111 3.40 -8.18 2.83
N ALA A 112 2.24 -8.21 2.18
CA ALA A 112 2.01 -9.00 0.99
C ALA A 112 1.70 -8.10 -0.20
N PHE A 113 2.16 -8.50 -1.38
CA PHE A 113 1.79 -7.88 -2.64
C PHE A 113 0.85 -8.78 -3.42
N ILE A 114 -0.24 -8.22 -3.92
CA ILE A 114 -1.12 -8.86 -4.88
C ILE A 114 -1.11 -7.99 -6.13
N GLY A 115 -0.45 -8.47 -7.19
CA GLY A 115 -0.37 -7.80 -8.46
C GLY A 115 -1.39 -8.37 -9.45
N TYR A 116 -1.89 -7.52 -10.35
CA TYR A 116 -2.75 -7.93 -11.46
C TYR A 116 -2.48 -7.06 -12.70
N GLY A 117 -2.68 -7.63 -13.87
CA GLY A 117 -2.42 -6.99 -15.15
C GLY A 117 -2.78 -7.89 -16.32
N TRP A 118 -2.54 -7.40 -17.54
CA TRP A 118 -2.80 -8.15 -18.77
C TRP A 118 -1.72 -9.18 -19.08
N ASP A 119 -0.48 -8.83 -18.76
CA ASP A 119 0.66 -9.71 -18.87
C ASP A 119 1.08 -10.15 -17.47
N ASP A 120 1.76 -11.27 -17.41
CA ASP A 120 2.31 -11.94 -16.25
C ASP A 120 2.28 -11.12 -14.94
N PRO A 121 1.35 -11.44 -14.01
CA PRO A 121 1.13 -10.61 -12.83
C PRO A 121 2.41 -10.51 -12.01
N MET A 122 2.78 -9.32 -11.81
CA MET A 122 4.01 -8.92 -11.18
C MET A 122 4.15 -9.24 -9.74
N ILE A 123 5.19 -9.88 -9.46
CA ILE A 123 6.11 -9.51 -8.40
C ILE A 123 6.96 -8.35 -8.95
N PRO A 124 7.24 -7.28 -8.20
CA PRO A 124 8.08 -6.21 -8.72
C PRO A 124 9.31 -6.80 -9.38
N ARG A 125 9.35 -6.72 -10.70
CA ARG A 125 10.50 -7.21 -11.45
C ARG A 125 11.59 -6.18 -11.30
N VAL A 126 12.31 -6.24 -10.21
CA VAL A 126 13.43 -5.34 -9.96
C VAL A 126 14.52 -5.53 -11.01
N HIS A 127 14.58 -6.62 -11.72
CA HIS A 127 15.41 -6.82 -12.93
C HIS A 127 14.96 -8.03 -13.72
N ARG A 128 14.49 -7.83 -14.96
CA ARG A 128 14.84 -8.73 -16.06
C ARG A 128 15.95 -8.04 -16.85
N PRO A 129 17.13 -8.59 -16.94
CA PRO A 129 18.06 -8.22 -18.01
C PRO A 129 17.38 -8.57 -19.34
N ARG A 130 17.38 -7.61 -20.25
CA ARG A 130 16.99 -7.84 -21.64
C ARG A 130 17.98 -8.76 -22.31
#